data_8995beddd07e55778f6c400800a8a964
#
_entry.id   8995beddd07e55778f6c400800a8a964
#
_cell.length_a   1.000
_cell.length_b   1.000
_cell.length_c   1.000
_cell.angle_alpha   90.00
_cell.angle_beta   90.00
_cell.angle_gamma   90.00
#
_symmetry.space_group_name_H-M   'P 1'
#
loop_
_entity.id
_entity.type
_entity.pdbx_description
1 polymer ?
#
loop_
_entity_poly.entity_id
_entity_poly.type
_entity_poly.pdbx_seq_one_letter_code
_entity_poly.pdbx_strand_id
1 'polypeptide(L)'
;MKQRLFRGPGDFAAIMAVAIQTPVEQFSATALPYQLSSSAADEPANVGLWEDAEGNLLAYALFQVPFGSLLYGILPTANTAALTATILRWGITRATAVAQAQGAPFTFSVFIAEGEETSAALAAAAGYILQPPPRILLSRPGNAPPLRPPLPAGFTLRQLRGADEVPAAAGLLSDAFAINTVTVTWRQRILEQAPYRPELDVVVEAPNGDLAAFCLCWLNPNREIGQIEPMGTHPAYQRLGLGRAALIEGLWRLHGLGVQTIYVGTSTANHRSLPMYQSVGFRPHHLKLAYQYTATP
;
A
#
# COMPACT_ATOMS: atom_id res chain seq x y z
N MET A 1 17.57 -10.80 20.26
CA MET A 1 17.04 -10.34 18.97
C MET A 1 18.12 -10.45 17.92
N LYS A 2 17.85 -11.11 16.81
CA LYS A 2 18.80 -11.34 15.71
C LYS A 2 18.13 -10.89 14.40
N GLN A 3 18.87 -10.14 13.58
CA GLN A 3 18.45 -9.88 12.20
C GLN A 3 18.85 -11.07 11.33
N ARG A 4 17.95 -11.50 10.44
CA ARG A 4 18.27 -12.48 9.41
C ARG A 4 17.95 -11.97 8.00
N LEU A 5 18.55 -12.62 7.03
CA LEU A 5 18.30 -12.34 5.63
C LEU A 5 16.91 -12.86 5.20
N PHE A 6 16.29 -12.14 4.30
CA PHE A 6 15.09 -12.56 3.59
C PHE A 6 15.41 -13.72 2.64
N ARG A 7 14.56 -14.74 2.63
CA ARG A 7 14.73 -15.98 1.86
C ARG A 7 13.78 -16.07 0.65
N GLY A 8 13.15 -14.95 0.31
CA GLY A 8 12.19 -14.90 -0.78
C GLY A 8 10.74 -15.17 -0.34
N PRO A 9 9.85 -15.53 -1.28
CA PRO A 9 8.41 -15.67 -1.02
C PRO A 9 8.04 -16.62 0.13
N GLY A 10 8.92 -17.57 0.48
CA GLY A 10 8.72 -18.44 1.64
C GLY A 10 8.57 -17.71 2.97
N ASP A 11 9.10 -16.49 3.08
CA ASP A 11 8.97 -15.66 4.29
C ASP A 11 7.65 -14.85 4.34
N PHE A 12 6.89 -14.77 3.25
CA PHE A 12 5.70 -13.92 3.17
C PHE A 12 4.63 -14.33 4.19
N ALA A 13 4.47 -15.62 4.46
CA ALA A 13 3.51 -16.08 5.47
C ALA A 13 3.87 -15.60 6.88
N ALA A 14 5.16 -15.64 7.25
CA ALA A 14 5.63 -15.14 8.54
C ALA A 14 5.51 -13.62 8.64
N ILE A 15 5.84 -12.89 7.57
CA ILE A 15 5.67 -11.43 7.48
C ILE A 15 4.18 -11.07 7.66
N MET A 16 3.27 -11.77 6.97
CA MET A 16 1.83 -11.55 7.10
C MET A 16 1.32 -11.84 8.51
N ALA A 17 1.85 -12.87 9.19
CA ALA A 17 1.47 -13.19 10.56
C ALA A 17 1.82 -12.08 11.55
N VAL A 18 2.94 -11.38 11.36
CA VAL A 18 3.29 -10.18 12.14
C VAL A 18 2.39 -9.00 11.72
N ALA A 19 2.23 -8.78 10.41
CA ALA A 19 1.48 -7.65 9.88
C ALA A 19 0.01 -7.63 10.35
N ILE A 20 -0.65 -8.79 10.43
CA ILE A 20 -2.05 -8.91 10.90
C ILE A 20 -2.21 -8.44 12.34
N GLN A 21 -1.17 -8.59 13.16
CA GLN A 21 -1.16 -8.17 14.57
C GLN A 21 -0.71 -6.72 14.76
N THR A 22 -0.14 -6.09 13.72
CA THR A 22 0.24 -4.67 13.76
C THR A 22 -1.03 -3.81 13.67
N PRO A 23 -1.20 -2.78 14.52
CA PRO A 23 -2.33 -1.87 14.45
C PRO A 23 -2.46 -1.23 13.05
N VAL A 24 -3.71 -1.08 12.57
CA VAL A 24 -3.99 -0.53 11.23
C VAL A 24 -3.51 0.91 11.07
N GLU A 25 -3.42 1.64 12.18
CA GLU A 25 -2.89 3.00 12.24
C GLU A 25 -1.40 3.04 11.90
N GLN A 26 -0.65 2.02 12.29
CA GLN A 26 0.77 1.90 11.93
C GLN A 26 0.92 1.37 10.51
N PHE A 27 0.30 0.25 10.20
CA PHE A 27 0.35 -0.34 8.87
C PHE A 27 -0.89 -1.19 8.58
N SER A 28 -1.46 -1.05 7.38
CA SER A 28 -2.54 -1.94 6.96
C SER A 28 -1.98 -3.23 6.37
N ALA A 29 -2.03 -4.30 7.16
CA ALA A 29 -1.68 -5.64 6.72
C ALA A 29 -2.46 -6.09 5.49
N THR A 30 -3.68 -5.60 5.33
CA THR A 30 -4.59 -5.95 4.23
C THR A 30 -4.00 -5.59 2.85
N ALA A 31 -3.22 -4.51 2.75
CA ALA A 31 -2.56 -4.10 1.50
C ALA A 31 -1.11 -4.58 1.36
N LEU A 32 -0.57 -5.29 2.35
CA LEU A 32 0.81 -5.77 2.31
C LEU A 32 1.13 -6.67 1.10
N PRO A 33 0.22 -7.56 0.63
CA PRO A 33 0.47 -8.37 -0.57
C PRO A 33 0.77 -7.52 -1.81
N TYR A 34 0.10 -6.38 -1.98
CA TYR A 34 0.40 -5.42 -3.04
C TYR A 34 1.84 -4.87 -2.92
N GLN A 35 2.26 -4.53 -1.71
CA GLN A 35 3.61 -4.01 -1.46
C GLN A 35 4.70 -5.05 -1.67
N LEU A 36 4.48 -6.30 -1.24
CA LEU A 36 5.42 -7.41 -1.40
C LEU A 36 5.57 -7.86 -2.87
N SER A 37 4.62 -7.51 -3.74
CA SER A 37 4.69 -7.81 -5.18
C SER A 37 5.67 -6.88 -5.92
N SER A 38 6.08 -5.75 -5.32
CA SER A 38 6.97 -4.79 -5.97
C SER A 38 8.39 -5.33 -6.19
N SER A 39 9.12 -4.72 -7.11
CA SER A 39 10.53 -5.05 -7.37
C SER A 39 11.46 -4.80 -6.17
N ALA A 40 11.00 -4.09 -5.15
CA ALA A 40 11.79 -3.90 -3.93
C ALA A 40 12.17 -5.23 -3.25
N ALA A 41 11.29 -6.22 -3.31
CA ALA A 41 11.52 -7.55 -2.74
C ALA A 41 12.47 -8.45 -3.58
N ASP A 42 12.86 -8.03 -4.79
CA ASP A 42 13.83 -8.75 -5.62
C ASP A 42 15.26 -8.66 -5.05
N GLU A 43 15.54 -7.60 -4.32
CA GLU A 43 16.79 -7.43 -3.60
C GLU A 43 16.58 -7.84 -2.12
N PRO A 44 17.13 -9.00 -1.69
CA PRO A 44 16.92 -9.49 -0.32
C PRO A 44 17.31 -8.50 0.77
N ALA A 45 18.30 -7.64 0.51
CA ALA A 45 18.73 -6.61 1.43
C ALA A 45 17.67 -5.52 1.67
N ASN A 46 16.65 -5.41 0.83
CA ASN A 46 15.53 -4.49 1.03
C ASN A 46 14.46 -5.03 1.99
N VAL A 47 14.60 -6.28 2.46
CA VAL A 47 13.68 -6.87 3.43
C VAL A 47 14.44 -7.20 4.71
N GLY A 48 14.13 -6.48 5.78
CA GLY A 48 14.67 -6.72 7.12
C GLY A 48 13.74 -7.61 7.93
N LEU A 49 14.28 -8.64 8.59
CA LEU A 49 13.52 -9.55 9.43
C LEU A 49 14.25 -9.68 10.78
N TRP A 50 13.51 -9.53 11.88
CA TRP A 50 14.07 -9.62 13.25
C TRP A 50 13.36 -10.69 14.04
N GLU A 51 14.15 -11.62 14.59
CA GLU A 51 13.69 -12.79 15.33
C GLU A 51 14.13 -12.76 16.79
N ASP A 52 13.40 -13.46 17.65
CA ASP A 52 13.80 -13.77 19.01
C ASP A 52 14.92 -14.86 19.04
N ALA A 53 15.21 -15.37 20.24
CA ALA A 53 16.21 -16.44 20.43
C ALA A 53 15.69 -17.79 19.91
N GLU A 54 14.41 -17.99 19.90
CA GLU A 54 13.70 -19.20 19.47
C GLU A 54 13.44 -19.22 17.95
N GLY A 55 13.71 -18.10 17.22
CA GLY A 55 13.52 -17.99 15.78
C GLY A 55 12.13 -17.50 15.36
N ASN A 56 11.31 -17.01 16.31
CA ASN A 56 10.02 -16.42 15.98
C ASN A 56 10.22 -14.99 15.45
N LEU A 57 9.50 -14.64 14.38
CA LEU A 57 9.56 -13.31 13.79
C LEU A 57 8.87 -12.28 14.70
N LEU A 58 9.62 -11.27 15.13
CA LEU A 58 9.13 -10.17 15.98
C LEU A 58 8.77 -8.94 15.17
N ALA A 59 9.50 -8.68 14.08
CA ALA A 59 9.29 -7.51 13.23
C ALA A 59 9.79 -7.78 11.81
N TYR A 60 9.21 -7.05 10.87
CA TYR A 60 9.69 -6.96 9.50
C TYR A 60 9.78 -5.50 9.05
N ALA A 61 10.61 -5.26 8.04
CA ALA A 61 10.64 -3.99 7.32
C ALA A 61 10.85 -4.27 5.83
N LEU A 62 10.22 -3.44 4.99
CA LEU A 62 10.34 -3.45 3.54
C LEU A 62 10.79 -2.07 3.07
N PHE A 63 11.98 -1.99 2.51
CA PHE A 63 12.54 -0.77 1.95
C PHE A 63 12.16 -0.66 0.47
N GLN A 64 11.13 0.13 0.20
CA GLN A 64 10.54 0.32 -1.12
C GLN A 64 11.37 1.33 -1.93
N VAL A 65 12.47 0.91 -2.54
CA VAL A 65 13.32 1.78 -3.37
C VAL A 65 12.51 2.51 -4.46
N PRO A 66 11.58 1.86 -5.19
CA PRO A 66 10.82 2.52 -6.24
C PRO A 66 9.92 3.67 -5.77
N PHE A 67 9.56 3.68 -4.48
CA PHE A 67 8.65 4.66 -3.88
C PHE A 67 9.33 5.56 -2.85
N GLY A 68 10.62 5.37 -2.59
CA GLY A 68 11.31 6.09 -1.54
C GLY A 68 10.59 5.96 -0.20
N SER A 69 10.24 4.74 0.23
CA SER A 69 9.53 4.53 1.48
C SER A 69 10.01 3.32 2.27
N LEU A 70 9.93 3.42 3.59
CA LEU A 70 10.18 2.35 4.55
C LEU A 70 8.86 1.95 5.19
N LEU A 71 8.43 0.72 4.96
CA LEU A 71 7.28 0.10 5.60
C LEU A 71 7.76 -0.90 6.63
N TYR A 72 7.10 -1.00 7.78
CA TYR A 72 7.43 -1.99 8.80
C TYR A 72 6.23 -2.37 9.66
N GLY A 73 6.32 -3.53 10.27
CA GLY A 73 5.40 -4.00 11.30
C GLY A 73 6.17 -4.65 12.43
N ILE A 74 5.67 -4.46 13.65
CA ILE A 74 6.26 -4.99 14.89
C ILE A 74 5.16 -5.67 15.68
N LEU A 75 5.42 -6.88 16.19
CA LEU A 75 4.49 -7.54 17.11
C LEU A 75 4.26 -6.68 18.35
N PRO A 76 3.00 -6.44 18.77
CA PRO A 76 2.70 -5.63 19.96
C PRO A 76 3.33 -6.17 21.25
N THR A 77 3.60 -7.49 21.31
CA THR A 77 4.23 -8.16 22.44
C THR A 77 5.76 -7.99 22.50
N ALA A 78 6.36 -7.47 21.43
CA ALA A 78 7.80 -7.24 21.36
C ALA A 78 8.18 -5.89 21.99
N ASN A 79 9.49 -5.66 22.20
CA ASN A 79 9.98 -4.34 22.59
C ASN A 79 9.93 -3.39 21.39
N THR A 80 8.78 -2.73 21.23
CA THR A 80 8.49 -1.89 20.05
C THR A 80 9.46 -0.72 19.91
N ALA A 81 9.87 -0.06 20.99
CA ALA A 81 10.80 1.07 20.95
C ALA A 81 12.21 0.67 20.45
N ALA A 82 12.75 -0.45 20.97
CA ALA A 82 14.06 -0.95 20.56
C ALA A 82 14.05 -1.41 19.10
N LEU A 83 12.99 -2.10 18.67
CA LEU A 83 12.80 -2.53 17.29
C LEU A 83 12.62 -1.36 16.34
N THR A 84 11.80 -0.37 16.68
CA THR A 84 11.63 0.86 15.89
C THR A 84 12.97 1.56 15.69
N ALA A 85 13.75 1.78 16.75
CA ALA A 85 15.08 2.39 16.63
C ALA A 85 16.04 1.58 15.73
N THR A 86 15.94 0.26 15.80
CA THR A 86 16.77 -0.64 14.97
C THR A 86 16.34 -0.58 13.50
N ILE A 87 15.04 -0.60 13.23
CA ILE A 87 14.46 -0.53 11.88
C ILE A 87 14.78 0.81 11.22
N LEU A 88 14.67 1.92 11.95
CA LEU A 88 14.99 3.25 11.43
C LEU A 88 16.47 3.35 11.03
N ARG A 89 17.39 2.86 11.85
CA ARG A 89 18.83 2.81 11.50
C ARG A 89 19.11 1.88 10.33
N TRP A 90 18.45 0.73 10.27
CA TRP A 90 18.55 -0.17 9.12
C TRP A 90 18.07 0.51 7.83
N GLY A 91 16.97 1.26 7.87
CA GLY A 91 16.49 2.06 6.74
C GLY A 91 17.51 3.06 6.23
N ILE A 92 18.21 3.76 7.14
CA ILE A 92 19.31 4.68 6.79
C ILE A 92 20.45 3.92 6.10
N THR A 93 20.86 2.77 6.64
CA THR A 93 21.92 1.92 6.05
C THR A 93 21.53 1.48 4.63
N ARG A 94 20.27 1.08 4.41
CA ARG A 94 19.77 0.73 3.08
C ARG A 94 19.76 1.93 2.13
N ALA A 95 19.29 3.08 2.59
CA ALA A 95 19.27 4.31 1.80
C ALA A 95 20.68 4.74 1.39
N THR A 96 21.68 4.63 2.29
CA THR A 96 23.07 4.94 1.99
C THR A 96 23.62 3.99 0.92
N ALA A 97 23.35 2.69 1.02
CA ALA A 97 23.75 1.73 -0.01
C ALA A 97 23.13 2.02 -1.38
N VAL A 98 21.85 2.43 -1.41
CA VAL A 98 21.17 2.86 -2.64
C VAL A 98 21.80 4.13 -3.20
N ALA A 99 22.05 5.15 -2.36
CA ALA A 99 22.69 6.40 -2.78
C ALA A 99 24.09 6.15 -3.39
N GLN A 100 24.89 5.30 -2.76
CA GLN A 100 26.22 4.90 -3.25
C GLN A 100 26.12 4.19 -4.61
N ALA A 101 25.19 3.24 -4.74
CA ALA A 101 25.01 2.49 -5.98
C ALA A 101 24.54 3.39 -7.15
N GLN A 102 23.78 4.43 -6.85
CA GLN A 102 23.26 5.38 -7.84
C GLN A 102 24.21 6.57 -8.10
N GLY A 103 25.19 6.78 -7.23
CA GLY A 103 26.08 7.96 -7.29
C GLY A 103 25.34 9.28 -7.05
N ALA A 104 24.19 9.25 -6.36
CA ALA A 104 23.32 10.39 -6.13
C ALA A 104 22.60 10.29 -4.78
N PRO A 105 22.19 11.43 -4.16
CA PRO A 105 21.42 11.39 -2.93
C PRO A 105 20.11 10.62 -3.13
N PHE A 106 19.75 9.82 -2.11
CA PHE A 106 18.51 9.06 -2.08
C PHE A 106 17.63 9.49 -0.90
N THR A 107 16.43 9.94 -1.19
CA THR A 107 15.48 10.39 -0.17
C THR A 107 14.37 9.36 -0.01
N PHE A 108 14.04 9.03 1.25
CA PHE A 108 12.93 8.15 1.56
C PHE A 108 12.16 8.62 2.80
N SER A 109 10.95 8.12 2.94
CA SER A 109 10.05 8.46 4.04
C SER A 109 9.66 7.21 4.82
N VAL A 110 9.50 7.39 6.14
CA VAL A 110 8.76 6.49 7.01
C VAL A 110 7.49 7.20 7.47
N PHE A 111 6.38 6.47 7.54
CA PHE A 111 5.09 7.03 7.95
C PHE A 111 4.77 6.56 9.37
N ILE A 112 4.71 7.52 10.29
CA ILE A 112 4.45 7.28 11.72
C ILE A 112 3.05 7.81 12.03
N ALA A 113 2.26 6.98 12.71
CA ALA A 113 0.90 7.35 13.11
C ALA A 113 0.90 8.56 14.05
N GLU A 114 -0.04 9.47 13.89
CA GLU A 114 -0.24 10.58 14.81
C GLU A 114 -0.52 10.04 16.23
N GLY A 115 0.14 10.59 17.24
CA GLY A 115 0.07 10.07 18.61
C GLY A 115 1.14 9.03 18.97
N GLU A 116 1.89 8.51 18.01
CA GLU A 116 3.03 7.61 18.22
C GLU A 116 4.30 8.41 18.61
N GLU A 117 4.23 9.12 19.75
CA GLU A 117 5.26 10.07 20.19
C GLU A 117 6.65 9.42 20.35
N THR A 118 6.69 8.18 20.86
CA THR A 118 7.95 7.43 21.00
C THR A 118 8.58 7.15 19.64
N SER A 119 7.82 6.70 18.67
CA SER A 119 8.31 6.42 17.31
C SER A 119 8.75 7.71 16.62
N ALA A 120 8.02 8.80 16.80
CA ALA A 120 8.36 10.13 16.29
C ALA A 120 9.67 10.68 16.88
N ALA A 121 9.85 10.55 18.20
CA ALA A 121 11.07 10.96 18.88
C ALA A 121 12.29 10.12 18.43
N LEU A 122 12.11 8.81 18.23
CA LEU A 122 13.18 7.93 17.72
C LEU A 122 13.54 8.28 16.27
N ALA A 123 12.58 8.62 15.42
CA ALA A 123 12.84 9.07 14.07
C ALA A 123 13.62 10.39 14.05
N ALA A 124 13.19 11.38 14.85
CA ALA A 124 13.89 12.65 14.96
C ALA A 124 15.32 12.47 15.49
N ALA A 125 15.52 11.63 16.52
CA ALA A 125 16.84 11.33 17.08
C ALA A 125 17.76 10.60 16.06
N ALA A 126 17.18 9.85 15.11
CA ALA A 126 17.92 9.21 14.03
C ALA A 126 18.18 10.15 12.83
N GLY A 127 17.74 11.42 12.88
CA GLY A 127 17.98 12.41 11.83
C GLY A 127 16.90 12.49 10.76
N TYR A 128 15.76 11.85 10.96
CA TYR A 128 14.60 12.04 10.08
C TYR A 128 13.93 13.38 10.36
N ILE A 129 13.45 14.02 9.32
CA ILE A 129 12.82 15.34 9.39
C ILE A 129 11.34 15.22 9.02
N LEU A 130 10.46 15.73 9.87
CA LEU A 130 9.02 15.78 9.60
C LEU A 130 8.74 16.65 8.37
N GLN A 131 7.99 16.10 7.41
CA GLN A 131 7.63 16.74 6.16
C GLN A 131 6.10 16.79 5.97
N PRO A 132 5.54 17.96 5.61
CA PRO A 132 4.17 18.04 5.12
C PRO A 132 4.08 17.66 3.63
N PRO A 133 2.90 17.30 3.11
CA PRO A 133 1.67 17.07 3.88
C PRO A 133 1.61 15.65 4.46
N PRO A 134 0.89 15.42 5.55
CA PRO A 134 0.68 14.09 6.08
C PRO A 134 -0.19 13.24 5.12
N ARG A 135 -0.09 11.92 5.28
CA ARG A 135 -1.07 10.99 4.71
C ARG A 135 -2.26 10.86 5.66
N ILE A 136 -3.41 10.56 5.10
CA ILE A 136 -4.62 10.28 5.86
C ILE A 136 -5.12 8.88 5.53
N LEU A 137 -5.41 8.10 6.57
CA LEU A 137 -6.20 6.91 6.48
C LEU A 137 -7.66 7.29 6.67
N LEU A 138 -8.49 6.87 5.75
CA LEU A 138 -9.93 7.06 5.80
C LEU A 138 -10.59 5.71 6.04
N SER A 139 -11.71 5.68 6.73
CA SER A 139 -12.52 4.49 6.93
C SER A 139 -13.99 4.75 6.63
N ARG A 140 -14.69 3.65 6.32
CA ARG A 140 -16.15 3.62 6.23
C ARG A 140 -16.69 2.27 6.65
N PRO A 141 -17.97 2.19 7.13
CA PRO A 141 -18.65 0.90 7.31
C PRO A 141 -18.85 0.18 5.96
N GLY A 142 -18.69 -1.15 5.96
CA GLY A 142 -18.89 -1.99 4.79
C GLY A 142 -20.38 -2.31 4.47
N ASN A 143 -21.29 -2.02 5.38
CA ASN A 143 -22.67 -2.49 5.35
C ASN A 143 -23.64 -1.67 4.47
N ALA A 144 -23.23 -0.53 3.94
CA ALA A 144 -24.13 0.36 3.18
C ALA A 144 -23.38 1.00 1.99
N PRO A 145 -23.11 0.26 0.91
CA PRO A 145 -22.47 0.84 -0.27
C PRO A 145 -23.41 1.86 -0.93
N PRO A 146 -22.84 2.93 -1.54
CA PRO A 146 -23.61 3.94 -2.25
C PRO A 146 -24.32 3.35 -3.48
N LEU A 147 -25.34 4.05 -3.98
CA LEU A 147 -25.98 3.67 -5.25
C LEU A 147 -24.95 3.67 -6.40
N ARG A 148 -25.04 2.65 -7.25
CA ARG A 148 -24.22 2.57 -8.47
C ARG A 148 -24.61 3.69 -9.42
N PRO A 149 -23.67 4.56 -9.85
CA PRO A 149 -23.96 5.56 -10.86
C PRO A 149 -24.08 4.89 -12.22
N PRO A 150 -24.86 5.47 -13.16
CA PRO A 150 -24.79 5.06 -14.55
C PRO A 150 -23.39 5.35 -15.10
N LEU A 151 -22.89 4.47 -15.96
CA LEU A 151 -21.69 4.72 -16.73
C LEU A 151 -22.02 5.54 -17.99
N PRO A 152 -21.06 6.32 -18.52
CA PRO A 152 -21.19 6.89 -19.85
C PRO A 152 -21.40 5.79 -20.91
N ALA A 153 -22.06 6.13 -22.01
CA ALA A 153 -22.36 5.17 -23.08
C ALA A 153 -21.10 4.49 -23.60
N GLY A 154 -21.15 3.18 -23.75
CA GLY A 154 -20.07 2.34 -24.28
C GLY A 154 -19.00 1.93 -23.25
N PHE A 155 -18.98 2.52 -22.03
CA PHE A 155 -18.10 2.05 -20.97
C PHE A 155 -18.71 0.86 -20.24
N THR A 156 -17.89 -0.11 -19.87
CA THR A 156 -18.31 -1.29 -19.11
C THR A 156 -17.46 -1.47 -17.85
N LEU A 157 -18.12 -1.88 -16.78
CA LEU A 157 -17.49 -2.12 -15.49
C LEU A 157 -17.45 -3.63 -15.25
N ARG A 158 -16.26 -4.17 -15.04
CA ARG A 158 -16.02 -5.61 -14.91
C ARG A 158 -14.82 -5.92 -14.00
N GLN A 159 -14.54 -7.18 -13.75
CA GLN A 159 -13.26 -7.61 -13.21
C GLN A 159 -12.18 -7.66 -14.30
N LEU A 160 -10.92 -7.60 -13.89
CA LEU A 160 -9.78 -7.89 -14.77
C LEU A 160 -9.87 -9.34 -15.27
N ARG A 161 -9.58 -9.58 -16.57
CA ARG A 161 -9.69 -10.92 -17.20
C ARG A 161 -8.49 -11.83 -16.91
N GLY A 162 -7.61 -11.45 -15.98
CA GLY A 162 -6.46 -12.26 -15.59
C GLY A 162 -5.17 -11.92 -16.33
N ALA A 163 -4.33 -12.93 -16.57
CA ALA A 163 -2.96 -12.74 -17.04
C ALA A 163 -2.85 -12.00 -18.39
N ASP A 164 -3.79 -12.23 -19.30
CA ASP A 164 -3.77 -11.63 -20.64
C ASP A 164 -3.92 -10.10 -20.61
N GLU A 165 -4.54 -9.55 -19.57
CA GLU A 165 -4.71 -8.11 -19.40
C GLU A 165 -3.66 -7.45 -18.50
N VAL A 166 -2.72 -8.21 -17.95
CA VAL A 166 -1.66 -7.69 -17.07
C VAL A 166 -0.86 -6.55 -17.74
N PRO A 167 -0.45 -6.63 -19.01
CA PRO A 167 0.27 -5.52 -19.65
C PRO A 167 -0.57 -4.23 -19.71
N ALA A 168 -1.84 -4.33 -20.07
CA ALA A 168 -2.76 -3.18 -20.13
C ALA A 168 -3.03 -2.60 -18.72
N ALA A 169 -3.20 -3.47 -17.71
CA ALA A 169 -3.39 -3.06 -16.33
C ALA A 169 -2.14 -2.38 -15.74
N ALA A 170 -0.94 -2.84 -16.06
CA ALA A 170 0.32 -2.22 -15.65
C ALA A 170 0.48 -0.84 -16.29
N GLY A 171 0.17 -0.70 -17.59
CA GLY A 171 0.16 0.56 -18.31
C GLY A 171 -0.82 1.56 -17.68
N LEU A 172 -2.07 1.13 -17.46
CA LEU A 172 -3.09 1.98 -16.81
C LEU A 172 -2.64 2.49 -15.43
N LEU A 173 -2.00 1.63 -14.62
CA LEU A 173 -1.47 2.00 -13.30
C LEU A 173 -0.36 3.05 -13.42
N SER A 174 0.59 2.84 -14.34
CA SER A 174 1.69 3.77 -14.61
C SER A 174 1.17 5.14 -15.05
N ASP A 175 0.21 5.17 -15.97
CA ASP A 175 -0.35 6.42 -16.50
C ASP A 175 -1.21 7.15 -15.45
N ALA A 176 -2.02 6.41 -14.69
CA ALA A 176 -2.89 7.00 -13.66
C ALA A 176 -2.11 7.68 -12.53
N PHE A 177 -0.93 7.16 -12.19
CA PHE A 177 -0.06 7.71 -11.15
C PHE A 177 1.11 8.54 -11.69
N ALA A 178 1.29 8.62 -13.01
CA ALA A 178 2.43 9.27 -13.67
C ALA A 178 3.78 8.74 -13.15
N ILE A 179 3.89 7.40 -13.01
CA ILE A 179 5.09 6.71 -12.52
C ILE A 179 5.53 5.63 -13.51
N ASN A 180 6.82 5.33 -13.54
CA ASN A 180 7.40 4.28 -14.38
C ASN A 180 7.88 3.06 -13.58
N THR A 181 7.56 3.00 -12.30
CA THR A 181 8.02 1.95 -11.40
C THR A 181 7.12 0.72 -11.41
N VAL A 182 5.89 0.84 -11.93
CA VAL A 182 4.98 -0.29 -12.10
C VAL A 182 5.35 -1.06 -13.37
N THR A 183 5.76 -2.31 -13.20
CA THR A 183 6.12 -3.19 -14.31
C THR A 183 5.07 -4.26 -14.53
N VAL A 184 5.07 -4.86 -15.74
CA VAL A 184 4.26 -6.05 -16.05
C VAL A 184 4.56 -7.16 -15.04
N THR A 185 5.82 -7.37 -14.69
CA THR A 185 6.24 -8.38 -13.68
C THR A 185 5.62 -8.10 -12.31
N TRP A 186 5.63 -6.84 -11.85
CA TRP A 186 4.98 -6.49 -10.58
C TRP A 186 3.48 -6.78 -10.64
N ARG A 187 2.80 -6.34 -11.71
CA ARG A 187 1.36 -6.56 -11.87
C ARG A 187 1.02 -8.06 -11.97
N GLN A 188 1.88 -8.87 -12.60
CA GLN A 188 1.75 -10.32 -12.64
C GLN A 188 1.84 -10.92 -11.23
N ARG A 189 2.83 -10.52 -10.44
CA ARG A 189 3.01 -10.98 -9.05
C ARG A 189 1.83 -10.67 -8.14
N ILE A 190 1.08 -9.60 -8.42
CA ILE A 190 -0.15 -9.28 -7.69
C ILE A 190 -1.18 -10.40 -7.86
N LEU A 191 -1.34 -10.94 -9.07
CA LEU A 191 -2.26 -12.03 -9.34
C LEU A 191 -1.84 -13.35 -8.66
N GLU A 192 -0.55 -13.50 -8.37
CA GLU A 192 0.04 -14.68 -7.73
C GLU A 192 -0.01 -14.63 -6.19
N GLN A 193 -0.37 -13.49 -5.61
CA GLN A 193 -0.49 -13.37 -4.16
C GLN A 193 -1.67 -14.20 -3.63
N ALA A 194 -1.44 -15.01 -2.60
CA ALA A 194 -2.47 -15.87 -2.00
C ALA A 194 -3.76 -15.11 -1.60
N PRO A 195 -3.70 -13.86 -1.09
CA PRO A 195 -4.89 -13.07 -0.80
C PRO A 195 -5.56 -12.40 -2.02
N TYR A 196 -4.95 -12.47 -3.21
CA TYR A 196 -5.56 -11.87 -4.41
C TYR A 196 -6.87 -12.56 -4.77
N ARG A 197 -7.86 -11.73 -5.10
CA ARG A 197 -9.19 -12.18 -5.51
C ARG A 197 -9.58 -11.50 -6.82
N PRO A 198 -9.73 -12.25 -7.93
CA PRO A 198 -10.06 -11.68 -9.24
C PRO A 198 -11.33 -10.82 -9.21
N GLU A 199 -12.33 -11.23 -8.44
CA GLU A 199 -13.58 -10.47 -8.28
C GLU A 199 -13.40 -9.11 -7.57
N LEU A 200 -12.27 -8.87 -6.90
CA LEU A 200 -11.94 -7.61 -6.24
C LEU A 200 -11.03 -6.71 -7.08
N ASP A 201 -10.64 -7.15 -8.25
CA ASP A 201 -9.81 -6.40 -9.21
C ASP A 201 -10.71 -5.78 -10.28
N VAL A 202 -11.28 -4.63 -9.95
CA VAL A 202 -12.28 -3.92 -10.76
C VAL A 202 -11.61 -3.04 -11.80
N VAL A 203 -12.05 -3.13 -13.03
CA VAL A 203 -11.65 -2.23 -14.13
C VAL A 203 -12.86 -1.65 -14.85
N VAL A 204 -12.67 -0.48 -15.44
CA VAL A 204 -13.61 0.13 -16.38
C VAL A 204 -12.98 0.07 -17.76
N GLU A 205 -13.66 -0.61 -18.69
CA GLU A 205 -13.25 -0.71 -20.09
C GLU A 205 -13.97 0.38 -20.90
N ALA A 206 -13.22 1.07 -21.75
CA ALA A 206 -13.72 2.09 -22.66
C ALA A 206 -14.26 1.44 -23.96
N PRO A 207 -15.04 2.18 -24.79
CA PRO A 207 -15.60 1.67 -26.04
C PRO A 207 -14.57 1.15 -27.07
N ASN A 208 -13.34 1.62 -26.99
CA ASN A 208 -12.21 1.20 -27.85
C ASN A 208 -11.44 0.01 -27.29
N GLY A 209 -11.86 -0.55 -26.14
CA GLY A 209 -11.19 -1.67 -25.46
C GLY A 209 -10.09 -1.28 -24.47
N ASP A 210 -9.73 -0.01 -24.35
CA ASP A 210 -8.74 0.45 -23.38
C ASP A 210 -9.27 0.30 -21.94
N LEU A 211 -8.36 0.03 -21.00
CA LEU A 211 -8.67 0.12 -19.57
C LEU A 211 -8.60 1.59 -19.12
N ALA A 212 -9.76 2.15 -18.74
CA ALA A 212 -9.91 3.58 -18.43
C ALA A 212 -9.77 3.92 -16.94
N ALA A 213 -10.18 3.03 -16.05
CA ALA A 213 -10.08 3.20 -14.60
C ALA A 213 -10.00 1.84 -13.90
N PHE A 214 -9.51 1.84 -12.67
CA PHE A 214 -9.41 0.63 -11.86
C PHE A 214 -9.61 0.90 -10.37
N CYS A 215 -9.99 -0.15 -9.66
CA CYS A 215 -10.07 -0.18 -8.19
C CYS A 215 -9.75 -1.61 -7.74
N LEU A 216 -8.55 -1.83 -7.21
CA LEU A 216 -8.17 -3.11 -6.60
C LEU A 216 -8.48 -3.07 -5.11
N CYS A 217 -9.19 -4.09 -4.64
CA CYS A 217 -9.55 -4.22 -3.24
C CYS A 217 -8.92 -5.48 -2.65
N TRP A 218 -8.58 -5.40 -1.38
CA TRP A 218 -7.98 -6.46 -0.59
C TRP A 218 -8.84 -6.79 0.61
N LEU A 219 -8.71 -8.02 1.11
CA LEU A 219 -9.37 -8.48 2.33
C LEU A 219 -8.35 -8.97 3.33
N ASN A 220 -8.57 -8.68 4.61
CA ASN A 220 -7.85 -9.39 5.67
C ASN A 220 -8.35 -10.85 5.78
N PRO A 221 -7.58 -11.76 6.41
CA PRO A 221 -7.92 -13.18 6.46
C PRO A 221 -9.30 -13.48 7.06
N ASN A 222 -9.75 -12.74 8.07
CA ASN A 222 -11.07 -12.93 8.70
C ASN A 222 -12.21 -12.27 7.92
N ARG A 223 -11.91 -11.56 6.82
CA ARG A 223 -12.88 -10.84 5.97
C ARG A 223 -13.64 -9.70 6.68
N GLU A 224 -13.13 -9.22 7.81
CA GLU A 224 -13.73 -8.10 8.55
C GLU A 224 -13.29 -6.74 8.00
N ILE A 225 -12.07 -6.69 7.48
CA ILE A 225 -11.45 -5.47 6.96
C ILE A 225 -11.21 -5.60 5.46
N GLY A 226 -11.72 -4.62 4.72
CA GLY A 226 -11.40 -4.39 3.32
C GLY A 226 -10.46 -3.20 3.18
N GLN A 227 -9.59 -3.23 2.16
CA GLN A 227 -8.74 -2.11 1.79
C GLN A 227 -8.78 -1.85 0.31
N ILE A 228 -8.90 -0.59 -0.08
CA ILE A 228 -8.73 -0.13 -1.46
C ILE A 228 -7.28 0.27 -1.65
N GLU A 229 -6.57 -0.49 -2.49
CA GLU A 229 -5.15 -0.26 -2.80
C GLU A 229 -4.72 -1.09 -4.02
N PRO A 230 -4.36 -0.46 -5.15
CA PRO A 230 -4.56 0.94 -5.49
C PRO A 230 -5.85 1.22 -6.25
N MET A 231 -6.16 2.49 -6.51
CA MET A 231 -7.18 2.87 -7.47
C MET A 231 -6.76 4.09 -8.28
N GLY A 232 -7.24 4.19 -9.51
CA GLY A 232 -6.88 5.30 -10.40
C GLY A 232 -7.76 5.40 -11.63
N THR A 233 -7.54 6.49 -12.40
CA THR A 233 -8.17 6.73 -13.69
C THR A 233 -7.13 7.25 -14.66
N HIS A 234 -7.03 6.63 -15.81
CA HIS A 234 -6.14 7.06 -16.90
C HIS A 234 -6.38 8.53 -17.23
N PRO A 235 -5.35 9.34 -17.46
CA PRO A 235 -5.46 10.79 -17.70
C PRO A 235 -6.47 11.16 -18.79
N ALA A 236 -6.50 10.41 -19.90
CA ALA A 236 -7.41 10.66 -21.02
C ALA A 236 -8.90 10.42 -20.69
N TYR A 237 -9.19 9.68 -19.63
CA TYR A 237 -10.55 9.31 -19.22
C TYR A 237 -11.00 9.95 -17.90
N GLN A 238 -10.23 10.91 -17.40
CA GLN A 238 -10.58 11.66 -16.19
C GLN A 238 -11.83 12.54 -16.40
N ARG A 239 -12.50 12.92 -15.30
CA ARG A 239 -13.70 13.80 -15.26
C ARG A 239 -14.97 13.19 -15.86
N LEU A 240 -14.95 11.92 -16.24
CA LEU A 240 -16.10 11.15 -16.69
C LEU A 240 -16.80 10.35 -15.57
N GLY A 241 -16.36 10.48 -14.32
CA GLY A 241 -16.92 9.73 -13.18
C GLY A 241 -16.47 8.26 -13.06
N LEU A 242 -15.58 7.79 -13.95
CA LEU A 242 -15.19 6.36 -14.04
C LEU A 242 -14.48 5.86 -12.79
N GLY A 243 -13.55 6.64 -12.23
CA GLY A 243 -12.86 6.28 -10.98
C GLY A 243 -13.83 6.14 -9.80
N ARG A 244 -14.85 7.03 -9.71
CA ARG A 244 -15.91 6.94 -8.72
C ARG A 244 -16.78 5.71 -8.93
N ALA A 245 -17.07 5.36 -10.17
CA ALA A 245 -17.84 4.16 -10.51
C ALA A 245 -17.09 2.88 -10.15
N ALA A 246 -15.78 2.79 -10.47
CA ALA A 246 -14.91 1.67 -10.08
C ALA A 246 -14.84 1.52 -8.55
N LEU A 247 -14.70 2.64 -7.82
CA LEU A 247 -14.69 2.66 -6.36
C LEU A 247 -15.99 2.10 -5.79
N ILE A 248 -17.13 2.59 -6.27
CA ILE A 248 -18.46 2.14 -5.78
C ILE A 248 -18.67 0.65 -6.09
N GLU A 249 -18.23 0.16 -7.22
CA GLU A 249 -18.30 -1.27 -7.53
C GLU A 249 -17.41 -2.08 -6.57
N GLY A 250 -16.18 -1.63 -6.29
CA GLY A 250 -15.32 -2.26 -5.27
C GLY A 250 -16.01 -2.33 -3.90
N LEU A 251 -16.67 -1.23 -3.50
CA LEU A 251 -17.46 -1.20 -2.25
C LEU A 251 -18.63 -2.20 -2.25
N TRP A 252 -19.32 -2.36 -3.38
CA TRP A 252 -20.39 -3.35 -3.51
C TRP A 252 -19.87 -4.79 -3.40
N ARG A 253 -18.72 -5.07 -4.01
CA ARG A 253 -18.10 -6.40 -3.94
C ARG A 253 -17.61 -6.74 -2.54
N LEU A 254 -16.99 -5.78 -1.85
CA LEU A 254 -16.59 -5.92 -0.45
C LEU A 254 -17.81 -6.12 0.47
N HIS A 255 -18.89 -5.37 0.23
CA HIS A 255 -20.15 -5.55 0.96
C HIS A 255 -20.72 -6.95 0.79
N GLY A 256 -20.76 -7.47 -0.45
CA GLY A 256 -21.22 -8.83 -0.75
C GLY A 256 -20.41 -9.93 -0.07
N LEU A 257 -19.18 -9.63 0.36
CA LEU A 257 -18.31 -10.53 1.12
C LEU A 257 -18.44 -10.37 2.65
N GLY A 258 -19.32 -9.47 3.12
CA GLY A 258 -19.61 -9.26 4.54
C GLY A 258 -18.57 -8.40 5.28
N VAL A 259 -17.77 -7.60 4.55
CA VAL A 259 -16.77 -6.73 5.15
C VAL A 259 -17.42 -5.71 6.08
N GLN A 260 -16.87 -5.56 7.29
CA GLN A 260 -17.40 -4.66 8.32
C GLN A 260 -16.85 -3.24 8.17
N THR A 261 -15.54 -3.12 7.92
CA THR A 261 -14.86 -1.83 7.78
C THR A 261 -13.97 -1.81 6.54
N ILE A 262 -14.04 -0.72 5.77
CA ILE A 262 -13.24 -0.53 4.57
C ILE A 262 -12.34 0.67 4.77
N TYR A 263 -11.04 0.50 4.48
CA TYR A 263 -10.04 1.56 4.56
C TYR A 263 -9.54 1.98 3.18
N VAL A 264 -9.09 3.23 3.09
CA VAL A 264 -8.32 3.77 1.96
C VAL A 264 -7.35 4.83 2.45
N GLY A 265 -6.13 4.81 1.92
CA GLY A 265 -5.10 5.80 2.23
C GLY A 265 -4.92 6.82 1.11
N THR A 266 -4.66 8.10 1.47
CA THR A 266 -4.28 9.13 0.51
C THR A 266 -3.44 10.21 1.18
N SER A 267 -2.95 11.20 0.41
CA SER A 267 -2.36 12.42 0.98
C SER A 267 -3.46 13.43 1.32
N THR A 268 -3.29 14.18 2.41
CA THR A 268 -4.19 15.29 2.74
C THR A 268 -4.17 16.40 1.67
N ALA A 269 -3.10 16.48 0.87
CA ALA A 269 -2.98 17.39 -0.27
C ALA A 269 -3.60 16.84 -1.56
N ASN A 270 -4.15 15.63 -1.56
CA ASN A 270 -4.80 15.07 -2.74
C ASN A 270 -6.22 15.61 -2.90
N HIS A 271 -6.32 16.83 -3.43
CA HIS A 271 -7.59 17.54 -3.62
C HIS A 271 -8.56 16.87 -4.61
N ARG A 272 -8.11 15.84 -5.35
CA ARG A 272 -8.97 15.08 -6.27
C ARG A 272 -9.57 13.84 -5.59
N SER A 273 -8.75 13.06 -4.93
CA SER A 273 -9.18 11.77 -4.34
C SER A 273 -9.90 11.95 -3.01
N LEU A 274 -9.45 12.88 -2.16
CA LEU A 274 -10.03 13.05 -0.84
C LEU A 274 -11.52 13.41 -0.87
N PRO A 275 -11.99 14.41 -1.66
CA PRO A 275 -13.41 14.68 -1.78
C PRO A 275 -14.21 13.54 -2.41
N MET A 276 -13.61 12.80 -3.35
CA MET A 276 -14.25 11.63 -3.95
C MET A 276 -14.51 10.54 -2.91
N TYR A 277 -13.52 10.20 -2.07
CA TYR A 277 -13.70 9.24 -0.98
C TYR A 277 -14.78 9.70 0.01
N GLN A 278 -14.74 10.97 0.40
CA GLN A 278 -15.74 11.55 1.30
C GLN A 278 -17.16 11.49 0.70
N SER A 279 -17.32 11.71 -0.61
CA SER A 279 -18.60 11.65 -1.32
C SER A 279 -19.25 10.26 -1.33
N VAL A 280 -18.48 9.22 -1.09
CA VAL A 280 -18.95 7.82 -0.97
C VAL A 280 -18.93 7.31 0.47
N GLY A 281 -18.85 8.21 1.44
CA GLY A 281 -19.05 7.91 2.86
C GLY A 281 -17.80 7.61 3.66
N PHE A 282 -16.60 7.73 3.10
CA PHE A 282 -15.38 7.65 3.89
C PHE A 282 -15.24 8.88 4.82
N ARG A 283 -14.69 8.64 6.00
CA ARG A 283 -14.39 9.66 7.02
C ARG A 283 -12.93 9.56 7.45
N PRO A 284 -12.32 10.67 7.89
CA PRO A 284 -11.01 10.63 8.52
C PRO A 284 -10.98 9.59 9.65
N HIS A 285 -9.98 8.73 9.64
CA HIS A 285 -9.73 7.75 10.67
C HIS A 285 -8.47 8.09 11.44
N HIS A 286 -7.34 8.29 10.73
CA HIS A 286 -6.06 8.54 11.34
C HIS A 286 -5.12 9.29 10.41
N LEU A 287 -4.23 10.13 10.96
CA LEU A 287 -3.15 10.76 10.21
C LEU A 287 -1.86 9.95 10.34
N LYS A 288 -1.08 9.93 9.27
CA LYS A 288 0.29 9.39 9.23
C LYS A 288 1.25 10.51 8.84
N LEU A 289 2.13 10.85 9.76
CA LEU A 289 3.13 11.89 9.58
C LEU A 289 4.32 11.31 8.78
N ALA A 290 4.74 12.02 7.75
CA ALA A 290 5.89 11.62 6.94
C ALA A 290 7.18 12.12 7.59
N TYR A 291 8.07 11.23 7.99
CA TYR A 291 9.41 11.52 8.45
C TYR A 291 10.40 11.13 7.37
N GLN A 292 11.16 12.08 6.87
CA GLN A 292 12.01 11.93 5.69
C GLN A 292 13.49 11.95 6.07
N TYR A 293 14.26 11.09 5.42
CA TYR A 293 15.72 11.06 5.52
C TYR A 293 16.33 11.08 4.12
N THR A 294 17.40 11.86 3.92
CA THR A 294 18.17 11.87 2.67
C THR A 294 19.58 11.34 2.95
N ALA A 295 19.88 10.19 2.34
CA ALA A 295 21.23 9.62 2.35
C ALA A 295 22.05 10.20 1.21
N THR A 296 23.33 10.47 1.46
CA THR A 296 24.31 10.86 0.44
C THR A 296 25.24 9.69 0.12
N PRO A 297 25.81 9.65 -1.10
CA PRO A 297 26.79 8.63 -1.50
C PRO A 297 28.00 8.49 -0.58
#